data_80a2f6785f1772b522cea8ca8415290a
#
_entry.id   80a2f6785f1772b522cea8ca8415290a
#
_cell.length_a   1.000
_cell.length_b   1.000
_cell.length_c   1.000
_cell.angle_alpha   90.00
_cell.angle_beta   90.00
_cell.angle_gamma   90.00
#
_symmetry.space_group_name_H-M   'P 1'
#
loop_
_entity.id
_entity.type
_entity.pdbx_description
1 polymer ?
#
loop_
_entity_poly.entity_id
_entity_poly.type
_entity_poly.pdbx_seq_one_letter_code
_entity_poly.pdbx_strand_id
1 'polypeptide(L)'
;IIGKTLSVDELVEKQGYEALYIASGAGLPNFMHIKGENSNGVFSANELLTRSNLMKAFDENYKTPIKLGKKVVVVGAGNVAMDAARTARRLGSEVYVVYRRSEEEAPARLEELEHAKEEGINFMFLTNPIEIIPDENGWVKAMKCIKMELGEPDASGRRRPVPIEGSEFDLEVETVIMSIGTSPNPLISQTTSGLELNKWKCIVADEETGQTTRDRVFAGGDAVTGAATVILAMGAGKKAAKAIDEMIKSRN
;
A
#
# COMPACT_ATOMS: atom_id res chain seq x y z
N ILE A 1 15.98 -13.40 8.30
CA ILE A 1 14.95 -13.03 7.28
C ILE A 1 14.49 -14.33 6.62
N ILE A 2 13.19 -14.66 6.80
CA ILE A 2 12.59 -15.84 6.17
C ILE A 2 12.58 -15.66 4.64
N GLY A 3 13.02 -16.70 3.92
CA GLY A 3 13.21 -16.68 2.48
C GLY A 3 14.58 -16.16 2.00
N LYS A 4 15.44 -15.73 2.95
CA LYS A 4 16.85 -15.35 2.67
C LYS A 4 17.83 -16.05 3.59
N THR A 5 17.67 -15.89 4.90
CA THR A 5 18.56 -16.49 5.92
C THR A 5 18.09 -17.90 6.28
N LEU A 6 16.79 -18.10 6.39
CA LEU A 6 16.14 -19.38 6.68
C LEU A 6 14.90 -19.50 5.78
N SER A 7 14.62 -20.72 5.33
CA SER A 7 13.38 -21.04 4.64
C SER A 7 12.31 -21.55 5.61
N VAL A 8 11.06 -21.57 5.16
CA VAL A 8 9.96 -22.22 5.89
C VAL A 8 10.24 -23.71 6.07
N ASP A 9 10.81 -24.38 5.06
CA ASP A 9 11.16 -25.80 5.09
C ASP A 9 12.24 -26.09 6.14
N GLU A 10 13.28 -25.26 6.20
CA GLU A 10 14.33 -25.43 7.20
C GLU A 10 13.84 -25.27 8.64
N LEU A 11 12.87 -24.37 8.88
CA LEU A 11 12.26 -24.22 10.19
C LEU A 11 11.52 -25.50 10.61
N VAL A 12 10.74 -26.09 9.71
CA VAL A 12 9.97 -27.29 10.00
C VAL A 12 10.86 -28.54 10.06
N GLU A 13 11.73 -28.74 9.07
CA GLU A 13 12.45 -30.02 8.88
C GLU A 13 13.74 -30.10 9.68
N LYS A 14 14.49 -28.97 9.81
CA LYS A 14 15.79 -28.96 10.47
C LYS A 14 15.75 -28.42 11.89
N GLN A 15 14.86 -27.44 12.15
CA GLN A 15 14.80 -26.84 13.49
C GLN A 15 13.66 -27.40 14.34
N GLY A 16 12.83 -28.29 13.78
CA GLY A 16 11.85 -29.05 14.54
C GLY A 16 10.63 -28.26 15.00
N TYR A 17 10.31 -27.13 14.35
CA TYR A 17 9.05 -26.45 14.62
C TYR A 17 7.87 -27.28 14.13
N GLU A 18 6.91 -27.53 15.00
CA GLU A 18 5.73 -28.36 14.69
C GLU A 18 4.70 -27.60 13.85
N ALA A 19 4.66 -26.27 13.97
CA ALA A 19 3.82 -25.39 13.16
C ALA A 19 4.48 -24.02 12.94
N LEU A 20 4.09 -23.33 11.88
CA LEU A 20 4.49 -21.96 11.57
C LEU A 20 3.25 -21.10 11.32
N TYR A 21 3.28 -19.87 11.82
CA TYR A 21 2.26 -18.87 11.54
C TYR A 21 2.85 -17.66 10.82
N ILE A 22 2.37 -17.38 9.60
CA ILE A 22 2.81 -16.26 8.77
C ILE A 22 1.92 -15.05 9.03
N ALA A 23 2.47 -14.01 9.64
CA ALA A 23 1.80 -12.76 9.97
C ALA A 23 2.63 -11.56 9.52
N SER A 24 3.21 -11.63 8.31
CA SER A 24 4.13 -10.63 7.78
C SER A 24 3.46 -9.32 7.32
N GLY A 25 2.13 -9.28 7.35
CA GLY A 25 1.35 -8.10 6.94
C GLY A 25 1.38 -7.84 5.43
N ALA A 26 0.95 -6.63 5.04
CA ALA A 26 0.90 -6.15 3.66
C ALA A 26 1.49 -4.73 3.59
N GLY A 27 2.76 -4.58 3.93
CA GLY A 27 3.43 -3.27 4.02
C GLY A 27 4.23 -2.87 2.77
N LEU A 28 4.26 -3.70 1.71
CA LEU A 28 4.98 -3.37 0.48
C LEU A 28 4.13 -2.39 -0.37
N PRO A 29 4.59 -1.15 -0.60
CA PRO A 29 3.82 -0.18 -1.36
C PRO A 29 3.67 -0.59 -2.81
N ASN A 30 2.49 -0.33 -3.37
CA ASN A 30 2.24 -0.52 -4.79
C ASN A 30 2.66 0.73 -5.57
N PHE A 31 3.14 0.49 -6.79
CA PHE A 31 3.50 1.50 -7.77
C PHE A 31 2.70 1.30 -9.05
N MET A 32 2.62 2.33 -9.90
CA MET A 32 1.84 2.30 -11.14
C MET A 32 2.59 1.64 -12.30
N HIS A 33 3.91 1.48 -12.16
CA HIS A 33 4.82 1.03 -13.21
C HIS A 33 4.80 1.93 -14.45
N ILE A 34 4.67 3.25 -14.23
CA ILE A 34 4.76 4.28 -15.27
C ILE A 34 6.19 4.80 -15.41
N LYS A 35 6.47 5.37 -16.57
CA LYS A 35 7.77 5.95 -16.84
C LYS A 35 8.11 7.08 -15.87
N GLY A 36 9.34 7.12 -15.38
CA GLY A 36 9.82 8.13 -14.44
C GLY A 36 9.52 7.87 -12.97
N GLU A 37 8.86 6.79 -12.62
CA GLU A 37 8.50 6.46 -11.23
C GLU A 37 9.71 6.23 -10.30
N ASN A 38 10.91 6.02 -10.87
CA ASN A 38 12.17 5.88 -10.14
C ASN A 38 12.95 7.20 -9.98
N SER A 39 12.35 8.34 -10.34
CA SER A 39 12.98 9.64 -10.23
C SER A 39 13.12 10.08 -8.76
N ASN A 40 14.12 10.91 -8.48
CA ASN A 40 14.26 11.56 -7.18
C ASN A 40 13.05 12.45 -6.90
N GLY A 41 12.51 12.39 -5.69
CA GLY A 41 11.27 13.10 -5.32
C GLY A 41 10.00 12.25 -5.49
N VAL A 42 10.11 10.99 -5.91
CA VAL A 42 9.02 10.03 -5.86
C VAL A 42 9.12 9.21 -4.57
N PHE A 43 8.05 9.19 -3.79
CA PHE A 43 7.95 8.48 -2.52
C PHE A 43 6.72 7.57 -2.52
N SER A 44 6.75 6.50 -1.73
CA SER A 44 5.51 5.88 -1.28
C SER A 44 4.95 6.66 -0.08
N ALA A 45 3.62 6.60 0.12
CA ALA A 45 3.00 7.20 1.31
C ALA A 45 3.59 6.61 2.60
N ASN A 46 3.87 5.29 2.62
CA ASN A 46 4.48 4.63 3.77
C ASN A 46 5.86 5.20 4.09
N GLU A 47 6.68 5.49 3.09
CA GLU A 47 7.99 6.09 3.27
C GLU A 47 7.90 7.50 3.84
N LEU A 48 7.05 8.36 3.26
CA LEU A 48 6.82 9.70 3.77
C LEU A 48 6.36 9.69 5.23
N LEU A 49 5.32 8.92 5.52
CA LEU A 49 4.73 8.85 6.86
C LEU A 49 5.69 8.25 7.89
N THR A 50 6.48 7.25 7.51
CA THR A 50 7.52 6.70 8.39
C THR A 50 8.59 7.75 8.69
N ARG A 51 9.12 8.42 7.68
CA ARG A 51 10.12 9.48 7.86
C ARG A 51 9.59 10.64 8.70
N SER A 52 8.37 11.09 8.40
CA SER A 52 7.76 12.18 9.14
C SER A 52 7.43 11.78 10.57
N ASN A 53 6.61 10.74 10.77
CA ASN A 53 6.01 10.46 12.08
C ASN A 53 6.93 9.66 13.01
N LEU A 54 7.52 8.54 12.53
CA LEU A 54 8.37 7.69 13.36
C LEU A 54 9.79 8.23 13.47
N MET A 55 10.34 8.72 12.36
CA MET A 55 11.70 9.26 12.32
C MET A 55 11.76 10.78 12.54
N LYS A 56 10.62 11.40 12.85
CA LYS A 56 10.47 12.81 13.27
C LYS A 56 11.10 13.82 12.31
N ALA A 57 10.95 13.60 10.98
CA ALA A 57 11.50 14.51 9.98
C ALA A 57 10.91 15.95 10.04
N PHE A 58 9.83 16.15 10.76
CA PHE A 58 9.24 17.47 11.04
C PHE A 58 9.98 18.27 12.12
N ASP A 59 10.85 17.62 12.90
CA ASP A 59 11.54 18.22 14.05
C ASP A 59 13.01 18.50 13.66
N GLU A 60 13.43 19.76 13.73
CA GLU A 60 14.77 20.22 13.36
C GLU A 60 15.89 19.60 14.21
N ASN A 61 15.56 19.07 15.40
CA ASN A 61 16.52 18.34 16.23
C ASN A 61 16.87 16.95 15.70
N TYR A 62 16.10 16.45 14.72
CA TYR A 62 16.33 15.15 14.09
C TYR A 62 16.93 15.31 12.70
N LYS A 63 17.97 14.52 12.40
CA LYS A 63 18.64 14.54 11.09
C LYS A 63 17.99 13.62 10.05
N THR A 64 16.70 13.36 10.18
CA THR A 64 15.97 12.53 9.20
C THR A 64 15.84 13.27 7.88
N PRO A 65 16.43 12.75 6.78
CA PRO A 65 16.34 13.43 5.50
C PRO A 65 14.92 13.32 4.95
N ILE A 66 14.31 14.46 4.70
CA ILE A 66 13.08 14.60 3.93
C ILE A 66 13.22 15.84 3.06
N LYS A 67 12.98 15.67 1.77
CA LYS A 67 12.98 16.79 0.82
C LYS A 67 11.68 16.72 0.06
N LEU A 68 10.72 17.52 0.48
CA LEU A 68 9.51 17.81 -0.28
C LEU A 68 9.71 19.10 -1.07
N GLY A 69 9.17 19.14 -2.28
CA GLY A 69 9.13 20.36 -3.07
C GLY A 69 8.02 21.30 -2.60
N LYS A 70 7.94 22.48 -3.24
CA LYS A 70 6.87 23.44 -2.98
C LYS A 70 5.50 22.91 -3.40
N LYS A 71 5.46 22.17 -4.52
CA LYS A 71 4.25 21.52 -5.03
C LYS A 71 4.41 20.01 -4.95
N VAL A 72 3.47 19.37 -4.26
CA VAL A 72 3.43 17.93 -4.02
C VAL A 72 2.15 17.36 -4.58
N VAL A 73 2.23 16.25 -5.28
CA VAL A 73 1.06 15.48 -5.67
C VAL A 73 1.01 14.16 -4.92
N VAL A 74 -0.17 13.81 -4.42
CA VAL A 74 -0.47 12.49 -3.83
C VAL A 74 -1.38 11.74 -4.80
N VAL A 75 -0.95 10.56 -5.21
CA VAL A 75 -1.71 9.70 -6.14
C VAL A 75 -2.50 8.68 -5.34
N GLY A 76 -3.83 8.79 -5.39
CA GLY A 76 -4.75 7.94 -4.64
C GLY A 76 -5.68 8.74 -3.74
N ALA A 77 -6.79 8.16 -3.31
CA ALA A 77 -7.81 8.81 -2.47
C ALA A 77 -8.31 7.91 -1.33
N GLY A 78 -7.46 7.04 -0.78
CA GLY A 78 -7.75 6.28 0.44
C GLY A 78 -7.34 7.04 1.70
N ASN A 79 -7.63 6.49 2.90
CA ASN A 79 -7.26 7.12 4.17
C ASN A 79 -5.75 7.43 4.25
N VAL A 80 -4.90 6.51 3.80
CA VAL A 80 -3.43 6.73 3.77
C VAL A 80 -3.03 7.87 2.83
N ALA A 81 -3.79 8.09 1.74
CA ALA A 81 -3.55 9.25 0.87
C ALA A 81 -3.90 10.56 1.57
N MET A 82 -4.97 10.58 2.36
CA MET A 82 -5.34 11.75 3.19
C MET A 82 -4.28 12.03 4.24
N ASP A 83 -3.79 11.00 4.93
CA ASP A 83 -2.68 11.13 5.90
C ASP A 83 -1.42 11.71 5.24
N ALA A 84 -1.03 11.17 4.08
CA ALA A 84 0.15 11.64 3.35
C ALA A 84 -0.02 13.08 2.84
N ALA A 85 -1.19 13.43 2.32
CA ALA A 85 -1.49 14.76 1.80
C ALA A 85 -1.49 15.81 2.93
N ARG A 86 -2.16 15.53 4.04
CA ARG A 86 -2.19 16.41 5.22
C ARG A 86 -0.81 16.56 5.86
N THR A 87 -0.03 15.47 5.92
CA THR A 87 1.36 15.52 6.39
C THR A 87 2.22 16.42 5.50
N ALA A 88 2.17 16.24 4.17
CA ALA A 88 2.91 17.08 3.23
C ALA A 88 2.47 18.56 3.32
N ARG A 89 1.17 18.81 3.49
CA ARG A 89 0.63 20.17 3.69
C ARG A 89 1.17 20.83 4.95
N ARG A 90 1.20 20.09 6.06
CA ARG A 90 1.75 20.58 7.35
C ARG A 90 3.26 20.78 7.32
N LEU A 91 3.98 20.07 6.43
CA LEU A 91 5.40 20.31 6.16
C LEU A 91 5.64 21.51 5.23
N GLY A 92 4.60 22.24 4.82
CA GLY A 92 4.70 23.53 4.13
C GLY A 92 4.48 23.47 2.61
N SER A 93 4.13 22.33 2.04
CA SER A 93 3.90 22.20 0.60
C SER A 93 2.47 22.61 0.18
N GLU A 94 2.33 23.08 -1.06
CA GLU A 94 1.05 23.10 -1.76
C GLU A 94 0.75 21.70 -2.27
N VAL A 95 -0.39 21.13 -1.89
CA VAL A 95 -0.68 19.71 -2.12
C VAL A 95 -1.86 19.50 -3.05
N TYR A 96 -1.69 18.61 -4.01
CA TYR A 96 -2.70 18.10 -4.91
C TYR A 96 -2.94 16.61 -4.66
N VAL A 97 -4.19 16.19 -4.60
CA VAL A 97 -4.57 14.77 -4.59
C VAL A 97 -5.14 14.43 -5.96
N VAL A 98 -4.51 13.50 -6.65
CA VAL A 98 -4.94 13.02 -7.97
C VAL A 98 -5.59 11.66 -7.83
N TYR A 99 -6.82 11.53 -8.30
CA TYR A 99 -7.59 10.29 -8.23
C TYR A 99 -8.35 10.01 -9.51
N ARG A 100 -8.23 8.76 -10.00
CA ARG A 100 -8.77 8.34 -11.29
C ARG A 100 -10.29 8.19 -11.37
N ARG A 101 -11.01 8.24 -10.24
CA ARG A 101 -12.47 8.20 -10.17
C ARG A 101 -13.02 9.50 -9.59
N SER A 102 -14.34 9.55 -9.39
CA SER A 102 -14.99 10.69 -8.76
C SER A 102 -14.79 10.72 -7.23
N GLU A 103 -15.21 11.81 -6.62
CA GLU A 103 -15.18 11.97 -5.17
C GLU A 103 -16.02 10.93 -4.45
N GLU A 104 -17.22 10.64 -4.98
CA GLU A 104 -18.17 9.66 -4.40
C GLU A 104 -17.59 8.24 -4.35
N GLU A 105 -16.61 7.94 -5.21
CA GLU A 105 -15.96 6.64 -5.25
C GLU A 105 -14.61 6.61 -4.51
N ALA A 106 -14.26 7.72 -3.85
CA ALA A 106 -13.04 7.77 -3.02
C ALA A 106 -13.18 6.80 -1.84
N PRO A 107 -12.18 5.91 -1.61
CA PRO A 107 -12.26 4.93 -0.53
C PRO A 107 -11.93 5.50 0.85
N ALA A 108 -11.52 6.75 0.96
CA ALA A 108 -11.31 7.43 2.23
C ALA A 108 -12.65 7.67 2.94
N ARG A 109 -12.62 7.76 4.25
CA ARG A 109 -13.77 8.20 5.04
C ARG A 109 -14.13 9.62 4.67
N LEU A 110 -15.42 9.93 4.66
CA LEU A 110 -15.90 11.28 4.33
C LEU A 110 -15.26 12.36 5.23
N GLU A 111 -15.17 12.10 6.52
CA GLU A 111 -14.53 12.99 7.50
C GLU A 111 -13.06 13.30 7.14
N GLU A 112 -12.30 12.30 6.65
CA GLU A 112 -10.90 12.51 6.26
C GLU A 112 -10.78 13.35 4.98
N LEU A 113 -11.73 13.20 4.03
CA LEU A 113 -11.80 14.04 2.84
C LEU A 113 -12.16 15.49 3.22
N GLU A 114 -13.12 15.69 4.11
CA GLU A 114 -13.51 17.01 4.60
C GLU A 114 -12.35 17.70 5.31
N HIS A 115 -11.69 17.04 6.25
CA HIS A 115 -10.50 17.58 6.92
C HIS A 115 -9.39 17.94 5.94
N ALA A 116 -9.16 17.12 4.91
CA ALA A 116 -8.16 17.42 3.90
C ALA A 116 -8.52 18.68 3.09
N LYS A 117 -9.80 18.86 2.75
CA LYS A 117 -10.28 20.09 2.08
C LYS A 117 -10.16 21.32 2.97
N GLU A 118 -10.50 21.21 4.26
CA GLU A 118 -10.36 22.30 5.24
C GLU A 118 -8.90 22.75 5.41
N GLU A 119 -7.94 21.82 5.34
CA GLU A 119 -6.51 22.12 5.36
C GLU A 119 -5.98 22.70 4.03
N GLY A 120 -6.86 22.91 3.04
CA GLY A 120 -6.52 23.55 1.76
C GLY A 120 -5.81 22.63 0.78
N ILE A 121 -6.09 21.35 0.81
CA ILE A 121 -5.61 20.37 -0.17
C ILE A 121 -6.48 20.47 -1.43
N ASN A 122 -5.84 20.51 -2.61
CA ASN A 122 -6.50 20.59 -3.90
C ASN A 122 -6.80 19.19 -4.43
N PHE A 123 -8.06 18.90 -4.77
CA PHE A 123 -8.45 17.60 -5.32
C PHE A 123 -8.62 17.67 -6.84
N MET A 124 -8.02 16.72 -7.54
CA MET A 124 -8.13 16.50 -8.97
C MET A 124 -8.71 15.10 -9.20
N PHE A 125 -10.03 15.00 -9.07
CA PHE A 125 -10.78 13.79 -9.40
C PHE A 125 -10.82 13.56 -10.91
N LEU A 126 -11.19 12.35 -11.33
CA LEU A 126 -11.22 11.94 -12.73
C LEU A 126 -9.92 12.27 -13.47
N THR A 127 -8.80 12.01 -12.81
CA THR A 127 -7.46 12.32 -13.31
C THR A 127 -6.53 11.16 -12.95
N ASN A 128 -5.77 10.68 -13.94
CA ASN A 128 -4.84 9.55 -13.75
C ASN A 128 -3.44 9.92 -14.24
N PRO A 129 -2.38 9.66 -13.45
CA PRO A 129 -1.01 9.82 -13.92
C PRO A 129 -0.67 8.79 -15.00
N ILE A 130 0.12 9.20 -15.99
CA ILE A 130 0.61 8.33 -17.06
C ILE A 130 2.14 8.36 -17.21
N GLU A 131 2.80 9.41 -16.74
CA GLU A 131 4.25 9.52 -16.77
C GLU A 131 4.71 10.52 -15.70
N ILE A 132 5.88 10.31 -15.10
CA ILE A 132 6.59 11.28 -14.26
C ILE A 132 7.76 11.81 -15.07
N ILE A 133 7.86 13.13 -15.17
CA ILE A 133 8.86 13.83 -15.99
C ILE A 133 9.95 14.37 -15.06
N PRO A 134 11.17 13.82 -15.10
CA PRO A 134 12.30 14.36 -14.35
C PRO A 134 12.94 15.55 -15.06
N ASP A 135 13.69 16.34 -14.31
CA ASP A 135 14.66 17.31 -14.83
C ASP A 135 15.97 16.62 -15.26
N GLU A 136 16.95 17.42 -15.69
CA GLU A 136 18.31 16.97 -16.10
C GLU A 136 19.12 16.30 -14.98
N ASN A 137 18.75 16.54 -13.71
CA ASN A 137 19.38 15.96 -12.53
C ASN A 137 18.62 14.74 -11.98
N GLY A 138 17.55 14.32 -12.67
CA GLY A 138 16.72 13.18 -12.28
C GLY A 138 15.72 13.48 -11.16
N TRP A 139 15.46 14.76 -10.84
CA TRP A 139 14.39 15.14 -9.89
C TRP A 139 13.08 15.38 -10.60
N VAL A 140 11.98 15.06 -9.94
CA VAL A 140 10.63 15.32 -10.44
C VAL A 140 10.48 16.80 -10.78
N LYS A 141 10.02 17.08 -12.01
CA LYS A 141 9.71 18.41 -12.53
C LYS A 141 8.24 18.57 -12.86
N ALA A 142 7.63 17.51 -13.35
CA ALA A 142 6.20 17.47 -13.68
C ALA A 142 5.66 16.03 -13.64
N MET A 143 4.36 15.90 -13.59
CA MET A 143 3.63 14.65 -13.77
C MET A 143 2.65 14.82 -14.92
N LYS A 144 2.78 13.98 -15.95
CA LYS A 144 1.80 13.93 -17.04
C LYS A 144 0.59 13.14 -16.60
N CYS A 145 -0.57 13.75 -16.74
CA CYS A 145 -1.87 13.20 -16.38
C CYS A 145 -2.78 13.11 -17.60
N ILE A 146 -3.78 12.24 -17.53
CA ILE A 146 -4.89 12.15 -18.48
C ILE A 146 -6.22 12.29 -17.73
N LYS A 147 -7.21 12.93 -18.35
CA LYS A 147 -8.56 13.00 -17.80
C LYS A 147 -9.27 11.66 -17.97
N MET A 148 -10.13 11.35 -17.02
CA MET A 148 -10.89 10.11 -16.98
C MET A 148 -12.38 10.41 -17.03
N GLU A 149 -13.14 9.46 -17.53
CA GLU A 149 -14.59 9.37 -17.35
C GLU A 149 -14.97 8.07 -16.67
N LEU A 150 -16.16 7.99 -16.14
CA LEU A 150 -16.67 6.80 -15.48
C LEU A 150 -17.53 6.00 -16.44
N GLY A 151 -17.08 4.80 -16.79
CA GLY A 151 -17.84 3.82 -17.55
C GLY A 151 -18.86 3.06 -16.70
N GLU A 152 -19.32 1.94 -17.22
CA GLU A 152 -20.30 1.09 -16.54
C GLU A 152 -19.75 0.49 -15.23
N PRO A 153 -20.64 0.23 -14.25
CA PRO A 153 -20.27 -0.42 -12.99
C PRO A 153 -19.72 -1.83 -13.23
N ASP A 154 -18.67 -2.20 -12.51
CA ASP A 154 -18.18 -3.57 -12.45
C ASP A 154 -19.04 -4.45 -11.51
N ALA A 155 -18.68 -5.74 -11.38
CA ALA A 155 -19.38 -6.70 -10.52
C ALA A 155 -19.44 -6.29 -9.02
N SER A 156 -18.61 -5.35 -8.59
CA SER A 156 -18.63 -4.77 -7.24
C SER A 156 -19.46 -3.50 -7.12
N GLY A 157 -20.11 -3.08 -8.21
CA GLY A 157 -20.88 -1.84 -8.29
C GLY A 157 -20.02 -0.58 -8.51
N ARG A 158 -18.70 -0.69 -8.63
CA ARG A 158 -17.79 0.44 -8.83
C ARG A 158 -17.60 0.71 -10.33
N ARG A 159 -17.77 1.96 -10.73
CA ARG A 159 -17.62 2.37 -12.14
C ARG A 159 -16.15 2.34 -12.57
N ARG A 160 -15.88 1.73 -13.71
CA ARG A 160 -14.53 1.62 -14.25
C ARG A 160 -14.06 2.99 -14.78
N PRO A 161 -12.90 3.50 -14.36
CA PRO A 161 -12.35 4.70 -14.95
C PRO A 161 -11.83 4.42 -16.38
N VAL A 162 -12.24 5.25 -17.34
CA VAL A 162 -11.86 5.15 -18.75
C VAL A 162 -11.10 6.42 -19.13
N PRO A 163 -9.92 6.33 -19.76
CA PRO A 163 -9.19 7.52 -20.19
C PRO A 163 -9.89 8.22 -21.36
N ILE A 164 -9.90 9.56 -21.32
CA ILE A 164 -10.37 10.41 -22.42
C ILE A 164 -9.17 10.70 -23.31
N GLU A 165 -9.12 10.11 -24.49
CA GLU A 165 -8.02 10.30 -25.46
C GLU A 165 -7.84 11.78 -25.83
N GLY A 166 -6.60 12.23 -25.91
CA GLY A 166 -6.24 13.61 -26.26
C GLY A 166 -6.45 14.63 -25.14
N SER A 167 -6.71 14.16 -23.90
CA SER A 167 -6.90 15.02 -22.73
C SER A 167 -5.67 15.11 -21.83
N GLU A 168 -4.51 14.70 -22.35
CA GLU A 168 -3.25 14.69 -21.60
C GLU A 168 -2.83 16.13 -21.27
N PHE A 169 -2.29 16.30 -20.07
CA PHE A 169 -1.72 17.57 -19.62
C PHE A 169 -0.59 17.33 -18.62
N ASP A 170 0.30 18.30 -18.52
CA ASP A 170 1.39 18.27 -17.56
C ASP A 170 0.99 19.06 -16.30
N LEU A 171 1.17 18.44 -15.12
CA LEU A 171 1.02 19.06 -13.83
C LEU A 171 2.42 19.34 -13.28
N GLU A 172 2.81 20.60 -13.18
CA GLU A 172 4.10 21.01 -12.60
C GLU A 172 4.12 20.71 -11.10
N VAL A 173 4.96 19.76 -10.71
CA VAL A 173 5.14 19.32 -9.31
C VAL A 173 6.57 18.88 -9.10
N GLU A 174 7.06 19.01 -7.88
CA GLU A 174 8.44 18.69 -7.50
C GLU A 174 8.54 17.37 -6.70
N THR A 175 7.39 16.87 -6.24
CA THR A 175 7.32 15.61 -5.47
C THR A 175 6.04 14.86 -5.82
N VAL A 176 6.17 13.54 -5.97
CA VAL A 176 5.07 12.61 -6.19
C VAL A 176 5.03 11.58 -5.06
N ILE A 177 3.88 11.40 -4.43
CA ILE A 177 3.67 10.45 -3.35
C ILE A 177 2.66 9.39 -3.83
N MET A 178 3.14 8.16 -4.01
CA MET A 178 2.29 7.04 -4.41
C MET A 178 1.52 6.49 -3.20
N SER A 179 0.19 6.56 -3.25
CA SER A 179 -0.72 6.10 -2.19
C SER A 179 -1.85 5.24 -2.74
N ILE A 180 -1.48 4.26 -3.56
CA ILE A 180 -2.40 3.36 -4.28
C ILE A 180 -2.53 1.97 -3.63
N GLY A 181 -2.31 1.92 -2.33
CA GLY A 181 -2.39 0.72 -1.51
C GLY A 181 -1.06 -0.01 -1.37
N THR A 182 -1.13 -1.11 -0.63
CA THR A 182 0.02 -1.96 -0.29
C THR A 182 -0.31 -3.42 -0.55
N SER A 183 0.72 -4.26 -0.64
CA SER A 183 0.62 -5.70 -0.86
C SER A 183 1.50 -6.46 0.13
N PRO A 184 1.24 -7.76 0.38
CA PRO A 184 2.17 -8.62 1.11
C PRO A 184 3.52 -8.70 0.42
N ASN A 185 4.60 -8.80 1.21
CA ASN A 185 5.93 -9.01 0.64
C ASN A 185 6.00 -10.39 -0.02
N PRO A 186 6.34 -10.49 -1.31
CA PRO A 186 6.32 -11.74 -2.05
C PRO A 186 7.44 -12.72 -1.67
N LEU A 187 8.41 -12.29 -0.84
CA LEU A 187 9.59 -13.09 -0.53
C LEU A 187 9.23 -14.47 0.05
N ILE A 188 8.31 -14.52 1.02
CA ILE A 188 7.92 -15.78 1.66
C ILE A 188 7.25 -16.71 0.65
N SER A 189 6.30 -16.21 -0.12
CA SER A 189 5.58 -17.02 -1.10
C SER A 189 6.44 -17.48 -2.28
N GLN A 190 7.39 -16.66 -2.71
CA GLN A 190 8.32 -17.02 -3.78
C GLN A 190 9.37 -18.07 -3.36
N THR A 191 9.65 -18.17 -2.07
CA THR A 191 10.66 -19.08 -1.51
C THR A 191 10.07 -20.27 -0.76
N THR A 192 8.73 -20.42 -0.77
CA THR A 192 8.02 -21.52 -0.10
C THR A 192 7.13 -22.24 -1.11
N SER A 193 7.57 -23.40 -1.57
CA SER A 193 6.80 -24.20 -2.54
C SER A 193 5.48 -24.69 -1.93
N GLY A 194 4.41 -24.75 -2.72
CA GLY A 194 3.10 -25.23 -2.29
C GLY A 194 2.30 -24.23 -1.43
N LEU A 195 2.78 -22.99 -1.27
CA LEU A 195 2.03 -21.90 -0.67
C LEU A 195 1.28 -21.11 -1.76
N GLU A 196 -0.03 -21.30 -1.84
CA GLU A 196 -0.86 -20.67 -2.86
C GLU A 196 -1.20 -19.22 -2.52
N LEU A 197 -1.33 -18.42 -3.58
CA LEU A 197 -1.74 -17.02 -3.51
C LEU A 197 -3.03 -16.79 -4.29
N ASN A 198 -3.84 -15.86 -3.81
CA ASN A 198 -4.99 -15.37 -4.57
C ASN A 198 -4.57 -14.32 -5.64
N LYS A 199 -5.53 -13.85 -6.41
CA LYS A 199 -5.30 -12.84 -7.48
C LYS A 199 -4.74 -11.50 -6.99
N TRP A 200 -4.82 -11.21 -5.70
CA TRP A 200 -4.25 -10.02 -5.06
C TRP A 200 -2.90 -10.27 -4.40
N LYS A 201 -2.29 -11.44 -4.68
CA LYS A 201 -1.00 -11.87 -4.11
C LYS A 201 -1.02 -12.07 -2.59
N CYS A 202 -2.18 -12.22 -1.98
CA CYS A 202 -2.33 -12.59 -0.59
C CYS A 202 -2.30 -14.12 -0.44
N ILE A 203 -1.81 -14.61 0.69
CA ILE A 203 -1.73 -16.05 0.98
C ILE A 203 -3.16 -16.61 1.08
N VAL A 204 -3.41 -17.73 0.43
CA VAL A 204 -4.67 -18.48 0.57
C VAL A 204 -4.63 -19.24 1.90
N ALA A 205 -5.59 -18.98 2.75
CA ALA A 205 -5.76 -19.64 4.04
C ALA A 205 -7.24 -19.84 4.35
N ASP A 206 -7.54 -20.88 5.10
CA ASP A 206 -8.89 -21.15 5.61
C ASP A 206 -9.30 -20.07 6.64
N GLU A 207 -10.50 -19.55 6.52
CA GLU A 207 -10.97 -18.42 7.34
C GLU A 207 -11.18 -18.76 8.83
N GLU A 208 -11.44 -20.04 9.13
CA GLU A 208 -11.72 -20.47 10.51
C GLU A 208 -10.47 -20.97 11.25
N THR A 209 -9.54 -21.54 10.52
CA THR A 209 -8.33 -22.15 11.11
C THR A 209 -7.03 -21.42 10.79
N GLY A 210 -7.03 -20.58 9.76
CA GLY A 210 -5.81 -19.97 9.23
C GLY A 210 -4.88 -20.95 8.51
N GLN A 211 -5.28 -22.24 8.33
CA GLN A 211 -4.47 -23.24 7.64
C GLN A 211 -4.27 -22.82 6.18
N THR A 212 -3.03 -22.82 5.73
CA THR A 212 -2.69 -22.58 4.31
C THR A 212 -2.77 -23.87 3.51
N THR A 213 -2.50 -23.77 2.20
CA THR A 213 -2.34 -24.94 1.32
C THR A 213 -1.13 -25.80 1.67
N ARG A 214 -0.25 -25.32 2.55
CA ARG A 214 0.93 -26.03 3.01
C ARG A 214 0.71 -26.64 4.40
N ASP A 215 1.01 -27.96 4.55
CA ASP A 215 0.91 -28.64 5.85
C ASP A 215 1.76 -27.93 6.94
N ARG A 216 1.20 -27.82 8.15
CA ARG A 216 1.79 -27.16 9.32
C ARG A 216 2.09 -25.66 9.16
N VAL A 217 1.66 -25.03 8.07
CA VAL A 217 1.84 -23.61 7.83
C VAL A 217 0.49 -22.91 7.85
N PHE A 218 0.36 -21.97 8.76
CA PHE A 218 -0.83 -21.15 8.96
C PHE A 218 -0.51 -19.70 8.59
N ALA A 219 -1.53 -18.92 8.26
CA ALA A 219 -1.36 -17.51 7.96
C ALA A 219 -2.58 -16.69 8.42
N GLY A 220 -2.38 -15.40 8.63
CA GLY A 220 -3.48 -14.49 8.97
C GLY A 220 -3.09 -13.02 8.94
N GLY A 221 -4.09 -12.19 9.27
CA GLY A 221 -3.96 -10.74 9.15
C GLY A 221 -3.78 -10.30 7.71
N ASP A 222 -3.15 -9.14 7.49
CA ASP A 222 -3.05 -8.52 6.19
C ASP A 222 -2.27 -9.36 5.14
N ALA A 223 -1.48 -10.34 5.58
CA ALA A 223 -0.84 -11.29 4.66
C ALA A 223 -1.87 -12.16 3.90
N VAL A 224 -3.07 -12.33 4.45
CA VAL A 224 -4.18 -13.13 3.91
C VAL A 224 -5.28 -12.23 3.33
N THR A 225 -5.69 -11.20 4.05
CA THR A 225 -6.83 -10.36 3.69
C THR A 225 -6.47 -9.14 2.84
N GLY A 226 -5.18 -8.80 2.72
CA GLY A 226 -4.75 -7.47 2.32
C GLY A 226 -4.86 -6.49 3.49
N ALA A 227 -4.52 -5.22 3.27
CA ALA A 227 -4.55 -4.19 4.32
C ALA A 227 -5.94 -4.04 4.94
N ALA A 228 -6.05 -4.33 6.24
CA ALA A 228 -7.29 -4.31 7.00
C ALA A 228 -7.07 -3.71 8.39
N THR A 229 -7.88 -4.13 9.38
CA THR A 229 -7.81 -3.57 10.73
C THR A 229 -7.06 -4.48 11.70
N VAL A 230 -6.47 -3.86 12.73
CA VAL A 230 -5.76 -4.58 13.81
C VAL A 230 -6.66 -5.62 14.48
N ILE A 231 -7.95 -5.30 14.69
CA ILE A 231 -8.88 -6.22 15.36
C ILE A 231 -9.13 -7.50 14.54
N LEU A 232 -9.19 -7.38 13.21
CA LEU A 232 -9.32 -8.54 12.32
C LEU A 232 -8.04 -9.39 12.33
N ALA A 233 -6.87 -8.76 12.32
CA ALA A 233 -5.60 -9.45 12.41
C ALA A 233 -5.44 -10.21 13.74
N MET A 234 -5.85 -9.59 14.86
CA MET A 234 -5.89 -10.24 16.17
C MET A 234 -6.85 -11.43 16.21
N GLY A 235 -8.03 -11.29 15.60
CA GLY A 235 -9.02 -12.36 15.46
C GLY A 235 -8.44 -13.57 14.70
N ALA A 236 -7.83 -13.31 13.55
CA ALA A 236 -7.17 -14.34 12.75
C ALA A 236 -6.05 -15.06 13.53
N GLY A 237 -5.21 -14.32 14.26
CA GLY A 237 -4.17 -14.91 15.11
C GLY A 237 -4.72 -15.83 16.20
N LYS A 238 -5.82 -15.46 16.86
CA LYS A 238 -6.48 -16.30 17.87
C LYS A 238 -7.06 -17.58 17.29
N LYS A 239 -7.72 -17.49 16.12
CA LYS A 239 -8.25 -18.68 15.42
C LYS A 239 -7.11 -19.63 15.04
N ALA A 240 -6.06 -19.13 14.44
CA ALA A 240 -4.91 -19.92 14.04
C ALA A 240 -4.20 -20.57 15.24
N ALA A 241 -4.01 -19.84 16.33
CA ALA A 241 -3.42 -20.40 17.55
C ALA A 241 -4.22 -21.59 18.11
N LYS A 242 -5.55 -21.49 18.10
CA LYS A 242 -6.41 -22.61 18.51
C LYS A 242 -6.27 -23.81 17.57
N ALA A 243 -6.29 -23.59 16.26
CA ALA A 243 -6.16 -24.65 15.28
C ALA A 243 -4.76 -25.33 15.34
N ILE A 244 -3.71 -24.57 15.57
CA ILE A 244 -2.34 -25.08 15.78
C ILE A 244 -2.28 -25.96 17.03
N ASP A 245 -2.86 -25.52 18.15
CA ASP A 245 -2.89 -26.28 19.41
C ASP A 245 -3.64 -27.62 19.25
N GLU A 246 -4.79 -27.59 18.58
CA GLU A 246 -5.58 -28.78 18.26
C GLU A 246 -4.80 -29.75 17.34
N MET A 247 -4.14 -29.23 16.33
CA MET A 247 -3.30 -30.02 15.41
C MET A 247 -2.15 -30.70 16.15
N ILE A 248 -1.41 -29.97 16.99
CA ILE A 248 -0.28 -30.52 17.76
C ILE A 248 -0.76 -31.60 18.72
N LYS A 249 -1.87 -31.38 19.44
CA LYS A 249 -2.44 -32.37 20.35
C LYS A 249 -2.91 -33.65 19.66
N SER A 250 -3.36 -33.54 18.40
CA SER A 250 -3.78 -34.70 17.62
C SER A 250 -2.63 -35.55 17.08
N ARG A 251 -1.41 -35.02 17.08
CA ARG A 251 -0.18 -35.70 16.59
C ARG A 251 0.62 -36.38 17.71
N ASN A 252 0.35 -36.01 18.97
CA ASN A 252 0.91 -36.60 20.16
C ASN A 252 -0.04 -37.62 20.79
#